data_e0806252eedc04982a29cdfe0b0be2f0
#
_entry.id   e0806252eedc04982a29cdfe0b0be2f0
#
_cell.length_a   1.000
_cell.length_b   1.000
_cell.length_c   1.000
_cell.angle_alpha   90.00
_cell.angle_beta   90.00
_cell.angle_gamma   90.00
#
_symmetry.space_group_name_H-M   'P 1'
#
loop_
_entity.id
_entity.type
_entity.pdbx_description
1 polymer ?
#
loop_
_entity_poly.entity_id
_entity_poly.type
_entity_poly.pdbx_seq_one_letter_code
_entity_poly.pdbx_strand_id
1 'polypeptide(L)'
;MCGIVAYVGHRDAQEVIIKGLKRLEYRGYDSAGIALLNNGLNVYKKKGKVSDLEDHLHDATLKSTIGIGHTRWATHGEPNDVNAHPHYSSSRKLAIIHNGIIENYSSLKQELVNKGHIFLSETDTEVLIHFIEDIWENNNCTLEEAVRLALTKVVGAYAIVIMSNDNPDQLIAARKGSPLVIGVGKDEFFMASDATPIIEYTKDVVYLNDLEIAVIDDGQLRIKTIEDAPMTPYIQKLELELEAIEKGGFDHFMLKEIFEQPKSIKDCLRGRLDSQAGRLVLGGIREYVNKMMNAERIIIVACGTSWHAGLVAEYMIEEFCRIPVEVEYASEFRYRNPIIREGDVVIAISQSGETADTLAAIELAKSKGAIIIGVCNVVGSSIARTSHAGSYTHAGPEIGVASTKAFTAQLTVLSMICLIIAQKRGTITDQAFHQMLVELETIPDKVERVLKLNDKIREIAFTFKDVSNFLYLGRGYNFPVALEGALKLKEISYIHAEGYPAAEMKHGPIALIDEEMPVVFIATHDGSYEKVVSNIQEVKARKGRVIAVVTEGDKLIPQMAEFVIEIPAVQDALIPIVSVIPLQLLSYHIAVMRGCNVDQPRNLAKSVTVE
;
A
#
# COMPACT_ATOMS: atom_id res chain seq x y z
N MET A 1 3.53 -9.57 0.84
CA MET A 1 3.97 -9.15 2.19
C MET A 1 3.34 -10.04 3.24
N CYS A 2 4.06 -10.37 4.32
CA CYS A 2 3.58 -11.27 5.36
C CYS A 2 2.81 -10.53 6.48
N GLY A 3 1.97 -11.25 7.24
CA GLY A 3 1.28 -10.73 8.41
C GLY A 3 1.83 -11.32 9.69
N ILE A 4 2.21 -10.49 10.66
CA ILE A 4 2.61 -10.87 12.01
C ILE A 4 1.46 -10.56 12.96
N VAL A 5 1.14 -11.51 13.85
CA VAL A 5 0.29 -11.31 15.03
C VAL A 5 0.90 -12.05 16.20
N ALA A 6 1.05 -11.38 17.35
CA ALA A 6 1.45 -12.02 18.59
C ALA A 6 0.61 -11.48 19.74
N TYR A 7 0.45 -12.28 20.76
CA TYR A 7 -0.37 -11.97 21.93
C TYR A 7 0.24 -12.54 23.20
N VAL A 8 0.15 -11.78 24.28
CA VAL A 8 0.38 -12.24 25.65
C VAL A 8 -0.59 -11.52 26.58
N GLY A 9 -1.29 -12.26 27.44
CA GLY A 9 -2.27 -11.70 28.36
C GLY A 9 -3.20 -12.74 28.98
N HIS A 10 -4.45 -12.38 29.22
CA HIS A 10 -5.43 -13.21 29.93
C HIS A 10 -6.44 -13.92 29.02
N ARG A 11 -6.47 -13.60 27.72
CA ARG A 11 -7.39 -14.20 26.73
C ARG A 11 -6.81 -15.50 26.15
N ASP A 12 -7.64 -16.22 25.43
CA ASP A 12 -7.18 -17.33 24.58
C ASP A 12 -6.36 -16.80 23.40
N ALA A 13 -5.04 -17.07 23.42
CA ALA A 13 -4.11 -16.62 22.40
C ALA A 13 -4.44 -17.19 21.02
N GLN A 14 -4.96 -18.43 20.92
CA GLN A 14 -5.36 -19.04 19.66
C GLN A 14 -6.45 -18.20 18.97
N GLU A 15 -7.51 -17.85 19.71
CA GLU A 15 -8.62 -17.07 19.17
C GLU A 15 -8.16 -15.67 18.70
N VAL A 16 -7.39 -14.99 19.56
CA VAL A 16 -6.86 -13.64 19.24
C VAL A 16 -5.99 -13.67 17.98
N ILE A 17 -5.07 -14.64 17.89
CA ILE A 17 -4.13 -14.74 16.79
C ILE A 17 -4.83 -15.12 15.48
N ILE A 18 -5.68 -16.15 15.47
CA ILE A 18 -6.42 -16.57 14.27
C ILE A 18 -7.28 -15.42 13.73
N LYS A 19 -8.00 -14.71 14.61
CA LYS A 19 -8.79 -13.55 14.23
C LYS A 19 -7.92 -12.41 13.65
N GLY A 20 -6.77 -12.17 14.26
CA GLY A 20 -5.80 -11.19 13.78
C GLY A 20 -5.20 -11.57 12.43
N LEU A 21 -4.83 -12.84 12.22
CA LEU A 21 -4.31 -13.33 10.95
C LEU A 21 -5.34 -13.23 9.82
N LYS A 22 -6.63 -13.52 10.08
CA LYS A 22 -7.72 -13.30 9.11
C LYS A 22 -7.79 -11.84 8.65
N ARG A 23 -7.56 -10.89 9.56
CA ARG A 23 -7.51 -9.46 9.23
C ARG A 23 -6.26 -9.04 8.46
N LEU A 24 -5.19 -9.83 8.53
CA LEU A 24 -3.94 -9.59 7.79
C LEU A 24 -3.80 -10.44 6.53
N GLU A 25 -4.78 -11.28 6.20
CA GLU A 25 -4.70 -12.21 5.07
C GLU A 25 -4.49 -11.48 3.73
N TYR A 26 -4.98 -10.23 3.60
CA TYR A 26 -4.70 -9.38 2.44
C TYR A 26 -3.21 -9.06 2.22
N ARG A 27 -2.38 -9.28 3.24
CA ARG A 27 -0.92 -9.07 3.18
C ARG A 27 -0.16 -10.30 2.68
N GLY A 28 -0.68 -11.51 2.91
CA GLY A 28 -0.07 -12.76 2.48
C GLY A 28 -1.01 -13.93 2.76
N TYR A 29 -1.10 -14.88 1.83
CA TYR A 29 -2.06 -15.98 1.87
C TYR A 29 -1.53 -17.28 1.25
N ASP A 30 -0.21 -17.41 1.10
CA ASP A 30 0.44 -18.61 0.55
C ASP A 30 0.53 -19.74 1.56
N SER A 31 0.71 -19.36 2.82
CA SER A 31 0.67 -20.27 3.97
C SER A 31 0.41 -19.49 5.26
N ALA A 32 -0.09 -20.17 6.28
CA ALA A 32 -0.31 -19.62 7.61
C ALA A 32 0.16 -20.58 8.70
N GLY A 33 0.46 -20.04 9.88
CA GLY A 33 0.77 -20.88 11.03
C GLY A 33 0.77 -20.12 12.34
N ILE A 34 0.68 -20.88 13.43
CA ILE A 34 0.72 -20.36 14.81
C ILE A 34 1.66 -21.18 15.67
N ALA A 35 2.24 -20.54 16.68
CA ALA A 35 2.90 -21.19 17.79
C ALA A 35 2.23 -20.77 19.09
N LEU A 36 1.90 -21.75 19.93
CA LEU A 36 1.25 -21.57 21.22
C LEU A 36 2.06 -22.28 22.31
N LEU A 37 2.06 -21.73 23.50
CA LEU A 37 2.71 -22.32 24.64
C LEU A 37 1.66 -22.96 25.56
N ASN A 38 1.60 -24.29 25.56
CA ASN A 38 0.76 -25.08 26.44
C ASN A 38 1.45 -26.43 26.69
N ASN A 39 1.94 -26.67 27.93
CA ASN A 39 2.75 -27.84 28.27
C ASN A 39 3.93 -28.08 27.31
N GLY A 40 4.53 -27.00 26.79
CA GLY A 40 5.55 -26.97 25.77
C GLY A 40 5.15 -26.16 24.57
N LEU A 41 6.09 -25.95 23.65
CA LEU A 41 5.92 -25.17 22.44
C LEU A 41 5.23 -26.01 21.36
N ASN A 42 4.02 -25.62 20.98
CA ASN A 42 3.20 -26.28 19.95
C ASN A 42 3.12 -25.39 18.72
N VAL A 43 3.54 -25.89 17.56
CA VAL A 43 3.49 -25.15 16.29
C VAL A 43 2.66 -25.89 15.26
N TYR A 44 1.73 -25.16 14.66
CA TYR A 44 0.82 -25.62 13.61
C TYR A 44 1.02 -24.76 12.38
N LYS A 45 1.21 -25.39 11.24
CA LYS A 45 1.48 -24.72 9.96
C LYS A 45 0.69 -25.36 8.84
N LYS A 46 0.17 -24.53 7.91
CA LYS A 46 -0.57 -25.01 6.77
C LYS A 46 -0.30 -24.16 5.52
N LYS A 47 -0.07 -24.80 4.40
CA LYS A 47 -0.13 -24.18 3.08
C LYS A 47 -1.56 -23.74 2.80
N GLY A 48 -1.75 -22.53 2.28
CA GLY A 48 -3.05 -21.96 1.95
C GLY A 48 -3.45 -20.82 2.88
N LYS A 49 -4.75 -20.58 2.98
CA LYS A 49 -5.34 -19.48 3.75
C LYS A 49 -5.40 -19.75 5.25
N VAL A 50 -5.73 -18.73 6.02
CA VAL A 50 -5.94 -18.85 7.47
C VAL A 50 -7.11 -19.79 7.79
N SER A 51 -8.12 -19.89 6.91
CA SER A 51 -9.20 -20.88 7.03
C SER A 51 -8.68 -22.33 7.00
N ASP A 52 -7.70 -22.62 6.12
CA ASP A 52 -7.13 -23.97 6.03
C ASP A 52 -6.32 -24.34 7.29
N LEU A 53 -5.67 -23.34 7.92
CA LEU A 53 -5.02 -23.49 9.22
C LEU A 53 -6.05 -23.69 10.33
N GLU A 54 -7.14 -22.93 10.35
CA GLU A 54 -8.22 -23.05 11.34
C GLU A 54 -8.88 -24.43 11.30
N ASP A 55 -9.17 -24.95 10.10
CA ASP A 55 -9.68 -26.31 9.91
C ASP A 55 -8.71 -27.37 10.43
N HIS A 56 -7.41 -27.15 10.25
CA HIS A 56 -6.36 -28.04 10.80
C HIS A 56 -6.27 -28.00 12.33
N LEU A 57 -6.68 -26.90 12.94
CA LEU A 57 -6.67 -26.71 14.41
C LEU A 57 -7.95 -27.21 15.08
N HIS A 58 -9.00 -27.61 14.35
CA HIS A 58 -10.31 -27.95 14.90
C HIS A 58 -10.27 -29.07 15.96
N ASP A 59 -9.29 -29.98 15.88
CA ASP A 59 -9.09 -31.06 16.82
C ASP A 59 -8.15 -30.71 18.00
N ALA A 60 -7.49 -29.55 17.95
CA ALA A 60 -6.48 -29.10 18.91
C ALA A 60 -6.97 -27.88 19.71
N THR A 61 -7.85 -28.09 20.69
CA THR A 61 -8.25 -27.03 21.64
C THR A 61 -7.11 -26.79 22.64
N LEU A 62 -6.11 -26.00 22.24
CA LEU A 62 -5.01 -25.61 23.12
C LEU A 62 -5.30 -24.24 23.74
N LYS A 63 -5.72 -24.23 25.00
CA LYS A 63 -5.83 -22.99 25.77
C LYS A 63 -4.42 -22.46 26.09
N SER A 64 -4.07 -21.32 25.54
CA SER A 64 -2.82 -20.65 25.80
C SER A 64 -3.05 -19.16 26.02
N THR A 65 -2.29 -18.55 26.89
CA THR A 65 -2.31 -17.11 27.17
C THR A 65 -1.23 -16.36 26.40
N ILE A 66 -0.37 -17.06 25.67
CA ILE A 66 0.71 -16.51 24.87
C ILE A 66 0.82 -17.26 23.54
N GLY A 67 1.10 -16.52 22.47
CA GLY A 67 1.34 -17.11 21.15
C GLY A 67 1.80 -16.13 20.12
N ILE A 68 2.29 -16.67 19.00
CA ILE A 68 2.70 -15.94 17.81
C ILE A 68 2.09 -16.58 16.58
N GLY A 69 1.73 -15.80 15.59
CA GLY A 69 1.13 -16.27 14.35
C GLY A 69 1.56 -15.46 13.14
N HIS A 70 1.47 -16.09 11.97
CA HIS A 70 2.00 -15.54 10.74
C HIS A 70 1.17 -15.95 9.52
N THR A 71 0.97 -15.00 8.59
CA THR A 71 0.56 -15.28 7.21
C THR A 71 1.72 -14.96 6.28
N ARG A 72 2.07 -15.89 5.39
CA ARG A 72 3.26 -15.80 4.55
C ARG A 72 2.92 -15.41 3.13
N TRP A 73 3.74 -14.53 2.58
CA TRP A 73 3.98 -14.33 1.16
C TRP A 73 5.38 -14.82 0.86
N ALA A 74 5.52 -15.87 0.06
CA ALA A 74 6.77 -16.57 -0.13
C ALA A 74 7.80 -15.69 -0.89
N THR A 75 8.96 -15.47 -0.27
CA THR A 75 10.14 -14.84 -0.87
C THR A 75 11.29 -15.85 -1.04
N HIS A 76 11.50 -16.73 -0.06
CA HIS A 76 12.51 -17.79 -0.04
C HIS A 76 11.84 -19.14 0.23
N GLY A 77 12.06 -20.12 -0.64
CA GLY A 77 11.44 -21.45 -0.57
C GLY A 77 9.97 -21.48 -1.02
N GLU A 78 9.56 -22.58 -1.62
CA GLU A 78 8.20 -22.79 -2.12
C GLU A 78 7.14 -22.71 -1.01
N PRO A 79 5.90 -22.27 -1.33
CA PRO A 79 4.77 -22.36 -0.40
C PRO A 79 4.43 -23.82 -0.06
N ASN A 80 4.81 -24.24 1.14
CA ASN A 80 4.49 -25.56 1.71
C ASN A 80 4.44 -25.47 3.24
N ASP A 81 4.01 -26.56 3.89
CA ASP A 81 3.87 -26.58 5.35
C ASP A 81 5.23 -26.46 6.08
N VAL A 82 6.34 -26.92 5.48
CA VAL A 82 7.69 -26.86 6.08
C VAL A 82 8.22 -25.43 6.09
N ASN A 83 8.08 -24.72 4.96
CA ASN A 83 8.55 -23.35 4.78
C ASN A 83 7.62 -22.29 5.38
N ALA A 84 6.43 -22.69 5.86
CA ALA A 84 5.52 -21.80 6.58
C ALA A 84 6.10 -21.40 7.95
N HIS A 85 5.79 -20.19 8.42
CA HIS A 85 6.10 -19.73 9.79
C HIS A 85 5.01 -20.17 10.77
N PRO A 86 5.33 -20.27 12.07
CA PRO A 86 6.60 -20.03 12.76
C PRO A 86 7.67 -21.10 12.51
N HIS A 87 8.95 -20.73 12.68
CA HIS A 87 10.08 -21.66 12.68
C HIS A 87 10.57 -21.93 14.09
N TYR A 88 11.14 -23.13 14.31
CA TYR A 88 11.74 -23.54 15.58
C TYR A 88 13.24 -23.36 15.56
N SER A 89 13.84 -23.23 16.75
CA SER A 89 15.24 -23.49 16.98
C SER A 89 15.58 -24.99 16.96
N SER A 90 16.86 -25.35 16.91
CA SER A 90 17.34 -26.74 16.90
C SER A 90 16.83 -27.55 18.09
N SER A 91 16.85 -26.97 19.29
CA SER A 91 16.35 -27.62 20.52
C SER A 91 14.82 -27.61 20.65
N ARG A 92 14.11 -26.90 19.77
CA ARG A 92 12.67 -26.62 19.84
C ARG A 92 12.23 -25.84 21.09
N LYS A 93 13.15 -25.09 21.71
CA LYS A 93 12.83 -24.24 22.85
C LYS A 93 12.33 -22.87 22.42
N LEU A 94 12.70 -22.42 21.22
CA LEU A 94 12.34 -21.12 20.68
C LEU A 94 11.45 -21.26 19.44
N ALA A 95 10.52 -20.32 19.26
CA ALA A 95 9.80 -20.13 18.01
C ALA A 95 9.89 -18.67 17.57
N ILE A 96 9.99 -18.45 16.25
CA ILE A 96 10.10 -17.14 15.60
C ILE A 96 9.12 -17.00 14.45
N ILE A 97 8.59 -15.80 14.31
CA ILE A 97 7.95 -15.30 13.08
C ILE A 97 8.74 -14.11 12.55
N HIS A 98 8.76 -13.95 11.24
CA HIS A 98 9.60 -12.95 10.58
C HIS A 98 8.96 -12.40 9.32
N ASN A 99 8.98 -11.09 9.20
CA ASN A 99 8.72 -10.33 7.97
C ASN A 99 10.03 -9.65 7.55
N GLY A 100 10.48 -9.88 6.34
CA GLY A 100 11.71 -9.30 5.83
C GLY A 100 12.55 -10.30 5.04
N ILE A 101 13.81 -9.94 4.83
CA ILE A 101 14.83 -10.78 4.19
C ILE A 101 16.14 -10.59 4.91
N ILE A 102 16.76 -11.70 5.29
CA ILE A 102 18.12 -11.73 5.86
C ILE A 102 19.11 -11.96 4.72
N GLU A 103 19.69 -10.90 4.20
CA GLU A 103 20.57 -10.93 3.01
C GLU A 103 21.79 -11.82 3.18
N ASN A 104 22.38 -11.84 4.37
CA ASN A 104 23.57 -12.64 4.67
C ASN A 104 23.26 -14.03 5.23
N TYR A 105 22.01 -14.53 5.07
CA TYR A 105 21.60 -15.82 5.63
C TYR A 105 22.45 -17.00 5.16
N SER A 106 22.92 -16.98 3.91
CA SER A 106 23.74 -18.06 3.35
C SER A 106 25.06 -18.23 4.09
N SER A 107 25.71 -17.13 4.46
CA SER A 107 26.95 -17.15 5.24
C SER A 107 26.71 -17.64 6.68
N LEU A 108 25.63 -17.17 7.31
CA LEU A 108 25.23 -17.62 8.65
C LEU A 108 24.85 -19.10 8.65
N LYS A 109 24.13 -19.58 7.64
CA LYS A 109 23.77 -21.00 7.48
C LYS A 109 25.02 -21.88 7.38
N GLN A 110 26.01 -21.47 6.57
CA GLN A 110 27.24 -22.25 6.43
C GLN A 110 28.01 -22.35 7.76
N GLU A 111 28.07 -21.27 8.53
CA GLU A 111 28.70 -21.28 9.87
C GLU A 111 27.97 -22.26 10.81
N LEU A 112 26.64 -22.22 10.84
CA LEU A 112 25.82 -23.08 11.70
C LEU A 112 25.88 -24.55 11.27
N VAL A 113 25.92 -24.85 9.96
CA VAL A 113 26.12 -26.23 9.46
C VAL A 113 27.46 -26.78 9.93
N ASN A 114 28.54 -25.96 9.90
CA ASN A 114 29.83 -26.37 10.40
C ASN A 114 29.84 -26.64 11.92
N LYS A 115 28.90 -26.07 12.68
CA LYS A 115 28.67 -26.33 14.11
C LYS A 115 27.72 -27.50 14.36
N GLY A 116 27.15 -28.13 13.30
CA GLY A 116 26.30 -29.31 13.41
C GLY A 116 24.80 -29.02 13.40
N HIS A 117 24.35 -27.77 13.11
CA HIS A 117 22.92 -27.46 12.97
C HIS A 117 22.34 -28.10 11.72
N ILE A 118 21.12 -28.63 11.84
CA ILE A 118 20.37 -29.25 10.74
C ILE A 118 19.17 -28.34 10.42
N PHE A 119 19.01 -28.00 9.16
CA PHE A 119 17.93 -27.15 8.65
C PHE A 119 16.88 -28.00 7.96
N LEU A 120 15.61 -27.76 8.25
CA LEU A 120 14.46 -28.46 7.70
C LEU A 120 13.81 -27.68 6.56
N SER A 121 13.89 -26.35 6.61
CA SER A 121 13.32 -25.45 5.61
C SER A 121 14.36 -24.77 4.72
N GLU A 122 13.86 -24.11 3.70
CA GLU A 122 14.67 -23.29 2.78
C GLU A 122 14.68 -21.81 3.18
N THR A 123 14.12 -21.45 4.35
CA THR A 123 13.91 -20.07 4.74
C THR A 123 15.11 -19.47 5.47
N ASP A 124 15.33 -18.20 5.27
CA ASP A 124 16.29 -17.39 6.01
C ASP A 124 15.91 -17.26 7.49
N THR A 125 14.63 -17.37 7.80
CA THR A 125 14.09 -17.27 9.16
C THR A 125 14.50 -18.43 10.04
N GLU A 126 14.55 -19.67 9.52
CA GLU A 126 15.06 -20.82 10.27
C GLU A 126 16.57 -20.62 10.59
N VAL A 127 17.32 -20.04 9.67
CA VAL A 127 18.73 -19.69 9.91
C VAL A 127 18.85 -18.68 11.05
N LEU A 128 18.00 -17.66 11.06
CA LEU A 128 18.03 -16.63 12.10
C LEU A 128 17.76 -17.20 13.49
N ILE A 129 16.73 -18.05 13.65
CA ILE A 129 16.40 -18.60 14.96
C ILE A 129 17.46 -19.59 15.48
N HIS A 130 18.07 -20.38 14.58
CA HIS A 130 19.22 -21.23 14.95
C HIS A 130 20.44 -20.39 15.33
N PHE A 131 20.66 -19.27 14.69
CA PHE A 131 21.76 -18.36 15.02
C PHE A 131 21.55 -17.68 16.38
N ILE A 132 20.31 -17.29 16.71
CA ILE A 132 19.98 -16.75 18.03
C ILE A 132 20.20 -17.79 19.12
N GLU A 133 19.75 -19.04 18.89
CA GLU A 133 19.94 -20.16 19.83
C GLU A 133 21.42 -20.46 20.05
N ASP A 134 22.23 -20.54 18.98
CA ASP A 134 23.69 -20.77 19.08
C ASP A 134 24.38 -19.70 19.95
N ILE A 135 23.98 -18.42 19.80
CA ILE A 135 24.48 -17.34 20.66
C ILE A 135 24.00 -17.52 22.11
N TRP A 136 22.71 -17.84 22.30
CA TRP A 136 22.10 -18.00 23.63
C TRP A 136 22.75 -19.12 24.44
N GLU A 137 22.97 -20.27 23.82
CA GLU A 137 23.56 -21.43 24.49
C GLU A 137 25.07 -21.27 24.77
N ASN A 138 25.80 -20.57 23.86
CA ASN A 138 27.25 -20.50 23.95
C ASN A 138 27.79 -19.29 24.75
N ASN A 139 26.98 -18.22 24.97
CA ASN A 139 27.47 -17.00 25.62
C ASN A 139 26.99 -16.83 27.08
N ASN A 140 26.22 -17.77 27.63
CA ASN A 140 25.66 -17.69 29.00
C ASN A 140 24.97 -16.32 29.25
N CYS A 141 24.20 -15.85 28.28
CA CYS A 141 23.46 -14.57 28.30
C CYS A 141 21.95 -14.82 28.37
N THR A 142 21.16 -13.76 28.63
CA THR A 142 19.70 -13.82 28.52
C THR A 142 19.28 -13.98 27.05
N LEU A 143 18.05 -14.47 26.80
CA LEU A 143 17.52 -14.57 25.44
C LEU A 143 17.43 -13.18 24.77
N GLU A 144 17.02 -12.16 25.54
CA GLU A 144 17.02 -10.77 25.07
C GLU A 144 18.39 -10.32 24.56
N GLU A 145 19.45 -10.64 25.28
CA GLU A 145 20.82 -10.31 24.90
C GLU A 145 21.30 -11.13 23.69
N ALA A 146 20.93 -12.41 23.61
CA ALA A 146 21.23 -13.25 22.46
C ALA A 146 20.59 -12.71 21.18
N VAL A 147 19.32 -12.29 21.25
CA VAL A 147 18.61 -11.64 20.14
C VAL A 147 19.34 -10.36 19.73
N ARG A 148 19.68 -9.51 20.67
CA ARG A 148 20.41 -8.26 20.42
C ARG A 148 21.75 -8.52 19.70
N LEU A 149 22.55 -9.44 20.21
CA LEU A 149 23.85 -9.80 19.64
C LEU A 149 23.72 -10.41 18.23
N ALA A 150 22.71 -11.27 18.01
CA ALA A 150 22.43 -11.83 16.70
C ALA A 150 22.12 -10.71 15.69
N LEU A 151 21.24 -9.77 16.05
CA LEU A 151 20.80 -8.70 15.16
C LEU A 151 21.91 -7.70 14.82
N THR A 152 22.97 -7.58 15.62
CA THR A 152 24.16 -6.78 15.24
C THR A 152 24.93 -7.36 14.06
N LYS A 153 24.76 -8.66 13.78
CA LYS A 153 25.45 -9.37 12.68
C LYS A 153 24.55 -9.61 11.47
N VAL A 154 23.26 -9.36 11.61
CA VAL A 154 22.29 -9.54 10.54
C VAL A 154 22.31 -8.35 9.58
N VAL A 155 22.41 -8.64 8.29
CA VAL A 155 22.27 -7.68 7.18
C VAL A 155 20.93 -7.93 6.51
N GLY A 156 20.15 -6.87 6.30
CA GLY A 156 18.82 -6.94 5.66
C GLY A 156 17.74 -6.26 6.47
N ALA A 157 16.47 -6.47 6.05
CA ALA A 157 15.28 -5.95 6.71
C ALA A 157 14.59 -7.05 7.53
N TYR A 158 14.09 -6.70 8.71
CA TYR A 158 13.37 -7.64 9.57
C TYR A 158 12.32 -6.96 10.45
N ALA A 159 11.22 -7.65 10.67
CA ALA A 159 10.34 -7.51 11.82
C ALA A 159 10.14 -8.92 12.38
N ILE A 160 10.61 -9.17 13.58
CA ILE A 160 10.58 -10.49 14.23
C ILE A 160 9.83 -10.45 15.54
N VAL A 161 9.16 -11.57 15.86
CA VAL A 161 8.69 -11.84 17.22
C VAL A 161 9.12 -13.25 17.60
N ILE A 162 9.67 -13.37 18.81
CA ILE A 162 10.22 -14.61 19.36
C ILE A 162 9.52 -14.93 20.68
N MET A 163 9.21 -16.20 20.87
CA MET A 163 8.75 -16.76 22.15
C MET A 163 9.62 -17.93 22.58
N SER A 164 9.70 -18.15 23.88
CA SER A 164 10.51 -19.21 24.48
C SER A 164 9.68 -20.13 25.37
N ASN A 165 10.00 -21.42 25.32
CA ASN A 165 9.43 -22.40 26.25
C ASN A 165 9.95 -22.21 27.70
N ASP A 166 11.16 -21.65 27.85
CA ASP A 166 11.81 -21.48 29.15
C ASP A 166 11.33 -20.20 29.86
N ASN A 167 10.74 -19.23 29.13
CA ASN A 167 10.16 -17.99 29.65
C ASN A 167 8.70 -17.83 29.12
N PRO A 168 7.70 -18.45 29.78
CA PRO A 168 6.35 -18.60 29.22
C PRO A 168 5.54 -17.31 29.13
N ASP A 169 5.96 -16.22 29.76
CA ASP A 169 5.27 -14.92 29.73
C ASP A 169 6.03 -13.85 28.95
N GLN A 170 7.12 -14.27 28.25
CA GLN A 170 7.99 -13.35 27.54
C GLN A 170 7.77 -13.39 26.03
N LEU A 171 7.62 -12.21 25.43
CA LEU A 171 7.74 -11.97 23.99
C LEU A 171 8.88 -10.98 23.71
N ILE A 172 9.73 -11.32 22.75
CA ILE A 172 10.80 -10.42 22.28
C ILE A 172 10.52 -10.06 20.83
N ALA A 173 10.48 -8.78 20.53
CA ALA A 173 10.27 -8.28 19.18
C ALA A 173 11.38 -7.32 18.78
N ALA A 174 11.73 -7.31 17.50
CA ALA A 174 12.71 -6.35 16.96
C ALA A 174 12.34 -5.96 15.54
N ARG A 175 12.79 -4.76 15.15
CA ARG A 175 12.46 -4.21 13.84
C ARG A 175 13.66 -3.52 13.18
N LYS A 176 13.73 -3.68 11.84
CA LYS A 176 14.54 -2.89 10.91
C LYS A 176 13.89 -2.98 9.51
N GLY A 177 13.40 -1.87 8.97
CA GLY A 177 12.84 -1.80 7.62
C GLY A 177 11.39 -2.33 7.48
N SER A 178 11.00 -3.42 8.14
CA SER A 178 9.65 -3.97 8.10
C SER A 178 8.78 -3.45 9.25
N PRO A 179 7.48 -3.14 9.06
CA PRO A 179 6.64 -2.53 10.09
C PRO A 179 6.31 -3.49 11.24
N LEU A 180 6.29 -2.96 12.47
CA LEU A 180 5.83 -3.65 13.67
C LEU A 180 5.25 -2.65 14.67
N VAL A 181 4.04 -2.95 15.16
CA VAL A 181 3.29 -2.15 16.13
C VAL A 181 2.92 -2.99 17.34
N ILE A 182 2.98 -2.39 18.52
CA ILE A 182 2.65 -3.02 19.79
C ILE A 182 1.39 -2.35 20.34
N GLY A 183 0.33 -3.12 20.57
CA GLY A 183 -0.87 -2.69 21.26
C GLY A 183 -0.71 -2.85 22.77
N VAL A 184 -1.03 -1.79 23.52
CA VAL A 184 -0.99 -1.78 24.98
C VAL A 184 -2.41 -1.86 25.50
N GLY A 185 -2.82 -3.03 25.96
CA GLY A 185 -4.12 -3.29 26.57
C GLY A 185 -4.06 -3.23 28.11
N LYS A 186 -5.18 -3.56 28.75
CA LYS A 186 -5.22 -3.70 30.20
C LYS A 186 -4.76 -5.09 30.59
N ASP A 187 -3.57 -5.21 31.16
CA ASP A 187 -2.92 -6.46 31.55
C ASP A 187 -2.73 -7.44 30.35
N GLU A 188 -2.54 -6.90 29.16
CA GLU A 188 -2.33 -7.66 27.93
C GLU A 188 -1.60 -6.85 26.88
N PHE A 189 -0.86 -7.53 25.99
CA PHE A 189 -0.13 -6.91 24.89
C PHE A 189 -0.38 -7.66 23.59
N PHE A 190 -0.39 -6.88 22.53
CA PHE A 190 -0.55 -7.36 21.16
C PHE A 190 0.64 -6.88 20.33
N MET A 191 1.12 -7.68 19.40
CA MET A 191 2.08 -7.23 18.41
C MET A 191 1.57 -7.58 17.03
N ALA A 192 1.67 -6.66 16.08
CA ALA A 192 1.25 -6.93 14.72
C ALA A 192 2.05 -6.11 13.71
N SER A 193 2.13 -6.60 12.48
CA SER A 193 2.72 -5.87 11.36
C SER A 193 1.86 -4.69 10.87
N ASP A 194 0.63 -4.58 11.39
CA ASP A 194 -0.35 -3.54 11.07
C ASP A 194 -1.29 -3.35 12.27
N ALA A 195 -1.91 -2.20 12.41
CA ALA A 195 -2.79 -1.92 13.56
C ALA A 195 -4.18 -2.60 13.47
N THR A 196 -4.58 -3.12 12.30
CA THR A 196 -5.92 -3.69 12.09
C THR A 196 -6.26 -4.90 12.98
N PRO A 197 -5.34 -5.81 13.34
CA PRO A 197 -5.60 -6.86 14.33
C PRO A 197 -5.81 -6.34 15.75
N ILE A 198 -5.23 -5.21 16.09
CA ILE A 198 -5.12 -4.67 17.46
C ILE A 198 -6.34 -3.84 17.85
N ILE A 199 -6.93 -3.11 16.90
CA ILE A 199 -7.94 -2.06 17.15
C ILE A 199 -9.18 -2.52 17.92
N GLU A 200 -9.54 -3.79 17.82
CA GLU A 200 -10.67 -4.38 18.57
C GLU A 200 -10.40 -4.45 20.08
N TYR A 201 -9.13 -4.56 20.44
CA TYR A 201 -8.70 -4.80 21.82
C TYR A 201 -8.21 -3.53 22.50
N THR A 202 -7.43 -2.71 21.78
CA THR A 202 -6.92 -1.44 22.29
C THR A 202 -6.68 -0.43 21.17
N LYS A 203 -6.84 0.85 21.50
CA LYS A 203 -6.45 1.97 20.64
C LYS A 203 -5.08 2.56 21.01
N ASP A 204 -4.49 2.14 22.10
CA ASP A 204 -3.20 2.62 22.58
C ASP A 204 -2.09 1.75 21.99
N VAL A 205 -1.22 2.35 21.16
CA VAL A 205 -0.18 1.62 20.42
C VAL A 205 1.19 2.29 20.50
N VAL A 206 2.23 1.47 20.38
CA VAL A 206 3.62 1.90 20.22
C VAL A 206 4.13 1.39 18.90
N TYR A 207 4.57 2.28 18.01
CA TYR A 207 5.28 1.91 16.79
C TYR A 207 6.77 1.78 17.08
N LEU A 208 7.33 0.60 16.87
CA LEU A 208 8.77 0.40 16.97
C LEU A 208 9.49 1.18 15.87
N ASN A 209 10.61 1.81 16.20
CA ASN A 209 11.53 2.37 15.22
C ASN A 209 12.55 1.33 14.76
N ASP A 210 13.27 1.63 13.69
CA ASP A 210 14.33 0.75 13.22
C ASP A 210 15.45 0.60 14.27
N LEU A 211 15.97 -0.61 14.39
CA LEU A 211 16.98 -1.01 15.35
C LEU A 211 16.52 -0.96 16.82
N GLU A 212 15.21 -0.93 17.07
CA GLU A 212 14.64 -1.09 18.41
C GLU A 212 14.28 -2.56 18.68
N ILE A 213 14.46 -2.95 19.94
CA ILE A 213 14.07 -4.25 20.51
C ILE A 213 13.05 -3.97 21.61
N ALA A 214 11.89 -4.58 21.52
CA ALA A 214 10.87 -4.55 22.55
C ALA A 214 10.82 -5.89 23.27
N VAL A 215 10.75 -5.86 24.58
CA VAL A 215 10.59 -7.02 25.45
C VAL A 215 9.34 -6.82 26.29
N ILE A 216 8.40 -7.73 26.15
CA ILE A 216 7.27 -7.86 27.06
C ILE A 216 7.62 -9.01 27.99
N ASP A 217 7.60 -8.76 29.30
CA ASP A 217 7.99 -9.69 30.34
C ASP A 217 7.28 -9.30 31.63
N ASP A 218 6.64 -10.26 32.30
CA ASP A 218 5.87 -10.04 33.53
C ASP A 218 4.90 -8.84 33.44
N GLY A 219 4.17 -8.73 32.32
CA GLY A 219 3.19 -7.66 32.10
C GLY A 219 3.80 -6.27 31.90
N GLN A 220 5.09 -6.15 31.62
CA GLN A 220 5.79 -4.88 31.40
C GLN A 220 6.40 -4.81 30.00
N LEU A 221 6.22 -3.69 29.33
CA LEU A 221 6.86 -3.39 28.06
C LEU A 221 8.14 -2.57 28.31
N ARG A 222 9.28 -3.11 27.84
CA ARG A 222 10.57 -2.39 27.80
C ARG A 222 11.04 -2.30 26.36
N ILE A 223 11.63 -1.14 26.00
CA ILE A 223 12.23 -0.92 24.68
C ILE A 223 13.68 -0.48 24.84
N LYS A 224 14.55 -1.00 24.00
CA LYS A 224 15.94 -0.57 23.90
C LYS A 224 16.40 -0.61 22.43
N THR A 225 17.47 0.10 22.14
CA THR A 225 18.10 0.00 20.82
C THR A 225 19.00 -1.24 20.72
N ILE A 226 19.40 -1.61 19.50
CA ILE A 226 20.38 -2.68 19.27
C ILE A 226 21.75 -2.38 19.93
N GLU A 227 22.02 -1.10 20.22
CA GLU A 227 23.22 -0.63 20.94
C GLU A 227 23.05 -0.67 22.46
N ASP A 228 21.95 -1.27 22.94
CA ASP A 228 21.60 -1.44 24.36
C ASP A 228 21.21 -0.13 25.10
N ALA A 229 20.84 0.91 24.36
CA ALA A 229 20.35 2.15 24.97
C ALA A 229 18.84 2.02 25.30
N PRO A 230 18.41 2.25 26.54
CA PRO A 230 16.98 2.18 26.90
C PRO A 230 16.20 3.31 26.27
N MET A 231 14.98 2.99 25.78
CA MET A 231 14.05 3.93 25.13
C MET A 231 12.76 4.03 25.94
N THR A 232 12.18 5.22 26.01
CA THR A 232 10.86 5.41 26.61
C THR A 232 9.79 5.13 25.56
N PRO A 233 8.86 4.18 25.77
CA PRO A 233 7.79 3.92 24.82
C PRO A 233 6.92 5.14 24.60
N TYR A 234 6.71 5.54 23.35
CA TYR A 234 5.79 6.62 22.99
C TYR A 234 4.44 6.04 22.57
N ILE A 235 3.45 6.12 23.48
CA ILE A 235 2.11 5.61 23.24
C ILE A 235 1.32 6.61 22.39
N GLN A 236 0.78 6.13 21.27
CA GLN A 236 -0.09 6.87 20.35
C GLN A 236 -1.51 6.28 20.39
N LYS A 237 -2.52 7.13 20.18
CA LYS A 237 -3.90 6.68 20.03
C LYS A 237 -4.26 6.46 18.57
N LEU A 238 -4.76 5.27 18.25
CA LEU A 238 -5.32 4.99 16.93
C LEU A 238 -6.63 5.74 16.71
N GLU A 239 -6.73 6.45 15.60
CA GLU A 239 -7.97 7.10 15.14
C GLU A 239 -8.84 6.17 14.28
N LEU A 240 -8.43 4.92 14.09
CA LEU A 240 -9.10 3.92 13.27
C LEU A 240 -10.34 3.38 14.00
N GLU A 241 -11.47 3.19 13.30
CA GLU A 241 -12.69 2.57 13.81
C GLU A 241 -12.88 1.16 13.21
N LEU A 242 -13.49 0.25 13.99
CA LEU A 242 -13.65 -1.16 13.61
C LEU A 242 -14.51 -1.31 12.34
N GLU A 243 -15.59 -0.53 12.22
CA GLU A 243 -16.49 -0.55 11.06
C GLU A 243 -15.78 -0.23 9.75
N ALA A 244 -14.69 0.52 9.81
CA ALA A 244 -13.91 0.88 8.63
C ALA A 244 -13.20 -0.32 7.99
N ILE A 245 -12.93 -1.37 8.75
CA ILE A 245 -12.24 -2.58 8.30
C ILE A 245 -13.20 -3.74 7.97
N GLU A 246 -14.51 -3.51 7.97
CA GLU A 246 -15.54 -4.48 7.59
C GLU A 246 -16.11 -4.17 6.20
N LYS A 247 -16.70 -5.17 5.53
CA LYS A 247 -17.28 -4.98 4.19
C LYS A 247 -18.53 -4.09 4.15
N GLY A 248 -19.22 -3.91 5.28
CA GLY A 248 -20.36 -2.98 5.38
C GLY A 248 -21.52 -3.28 4.43
N GLY A 249 -21.80 -4.56 4.13
CA GLY A 249 -22.86 -5.00 3.24
C GLY A 249 -22.48 -5.11 1.75
N PHE A 250 -21.24 -4.80 1.38
CA PHE A 250 -20.71 -5.05 0.04
C PHE A 250 -20.19 -6.48 -0.11
N ASP A 251 -20.26 -7.05 -1.31
CA ASP A 251 -19.72 -8.39 -1.59
C ASP A 251 -18.19 -8.43 -1.44
N HIS A 252 -17.50 -7.34 -1.82
CA HIS A 252 -16.05 -7.23 -1.84
C HIS A 252 -15.57 -5.90 -1.23
N PHE A 253 -14.37 -5.90 -0.63
CA PHE A 253 -13.72 -4.68 -0.15
C PHE A 253 -13.47 -3.70 -1.28
N MET A 254 -12.99 -4.17 -2.43
CA MET A 254 -12.76 -3.29 -3.59
C MET A 254 -14.01 -2.52 -3.99
N LEU A 255 -15.18 -3.17 -4.04
CA LEU A 255 -16.42 -2.46 -4.37
C LEU A 255 -16.79 -1.42 -3.30
N LYS A 256 -16.69 -1.79 -2.01
CA LYS A 256 -16.89 -0.86 -0.89
C LYS A 256 -15.97 0.37 -1.06
N GLU A 257 -14.69 0.15 -1.31
CA GLU A 257 -13.68 1.20 -1.44
C GLU A 257 -13.92 2.10 -2.66
N ILE A 258 -14.44 1.55 -3.77
CA ILE A 258 -14.88 2.34 -4.91
C ILE A 258 -16.05 3.26 -4.51
N PHE A 259 -17.03 2.73 -3.77
CA PHE A 259 -18.19 3.51 -3.32
C PHE A 259 -17.88 4.46 -2.14
N GLU A 260 -16.80 4.26 -1.41
CA GLU A 260 -16.33 5.16 -0.34
C GLU A 260 -15.63 6.42 -0.88
N GLN A 261 -15.30 6.51 -2.16
CA GLN A 261 -14.51 7.63 -2.70
C GLN A 261 -15.12 9.01 -2.46
N PRO A 262 -16.44 9.24 -2.55
CA PRO A 262 -17.01 10.53 -2.16
C PRO A 262 -16.69 10.92 -0.73
N LYS A 263 -16.75 9.95 0.20
CA LYS A 263 -16.43 10.16 1.61
C LYS A 263 -14.94 10.39 1.81
N SER A 264 -14.08 9.55 1.23
CA SER A 264 -12.63 9.67 1.39
C SER A 264 -12.09 10.99 0.84
N ILE A 265 -12.65 11.50 -0.28
CA ILE A 265 -12.32 12.82 -0.82
C ILE A 265 -12.79 13.93 0.14
N LYS A 266 -14.00 13.85 0.68
CA LYS A 266 -14.49 14.79 1.73
C LYS A 266 -13.58 14.78 2.96
N ASP A 267 -13.12 13.62 3.38
CA ASP A 267 -12.19 13.46 4.51
C ASP A 267 -10.81 14.06 4.23
N CYS A 268 -10.29 13.96 2.99
CA CYS A 268 -9.08 14.65 2.55
C CYS A 268 -9.19 16.18 2.66
N LEU A 269 -10.37 16.72 2.37
CA LEU A 269 -10.63 18.18 2.33
C LEU A 269 -10.99 18.75 3.72
N ARG A 270 -11.46 17.91 4.63
CA ARG A 270 -12.01 18.33 5.93
C ARG A 270 -10.99 19.13 6.75
N GLY A 271 -11.37 20.35 7.15
CA GLY A 271 -10.55 21.27 7.95
C GLY A 271 -9.36 21.87 7.20
N ARG A 272 -9.22 21.57 5.90
CA ARG A 272 -8.14 22.05 5.05
C ARG A 272 -8.60 23.04 4.00
N LEU A 273 -9.78 22.83 3.44
CA LEU A 273 -10.38 23.65 2.40
C LEU A 273 -11.64 24.35 2.93
N ASP A 274 -11.74 25.63 2.67
CA ASP A 274 -12.89 26.50 2.92
C ASP A 274 -13.03 27.40 1.67
N SER A 275 -13.88 26.97 0.72
CA SER A 275 -14.05 27.69 -0.54
C SER A 275 -14.73 29.04 -0.33
N GLN A 276 -15.63 29.17 0.65
CA GLN A 276 -16.31 30.45 0.95
C GLN A 276 -15.35 31.50 1.46
N ALA A 277 -14.41 31.10 2.34
CA ALA A 277 -13.36 31.99 2.84
C ALA A 277 -12.15 32.10 1.88
N GLY A 278 -12.14 31.38 0.74
CA GLY A 278 -11.01 31.35 -0.18
C GLY A 278 -9.74 30.80 0.47
N ARG A 279 -9.85 29.87 1.41
CA ARG A 279 -8.74 29.39 2.23
C ARG A 279 -8.43 27.92 1.99
N LEU A 280 -7.13 27.64 1.80
CA LEU A 280 -6.59 26.30 1.71
C LEU A 280 -5.35 26.17 2.61
N VAL A 281 -5.34 25.17 3.52
CA VAL A 281 -4.26 24.98 4.48
C VAL A 281 -3.90 23.50 4.61
N LEU A 282 -2.63 23.19 4.46
CA LEU A 282 -2.04 21.89 4.78
C LEU A 282 -1.01 22.11 5.90
N GLY A 283 -1.41 21.86 7.16
CA GLY A 283 -0.57 22.10 8.32
C GLY A 283 0.77 21.38 8.28
N GLY A 284 0.77 20.12 7.80
CA GLY A 284 1.96 19.27 7.81
C GLY A 284 3.08 19.70 6.84
N ILE A 285 2.81 20.58 5.86
CA ILE A 285 3.83 21.13 4.96
C ILE A 285 4.13 22.60 5.18
N ARG A 286 3.45 23.25 6.14
CA ARG A 286 3.45 24.72 6.31
C ARG A 286 4.85 25.33 6.37
N GLU A 287 5.75 24.71 7.09
CA GLU A 287 7.14 25.20 7.26
C GLU A 287 7.99 25.03 5.98
N TYR A 288 7.60 24.13 5.09
CA TYR A 288 8.33 23.80 3.89
C TYR A 288 7.76 24.44 2.62
N VAL A 289 6.60 25.08 2.66
CA VAL A 289 5.96 25.70 1.49
C VAL A 289 6.91 26.71 0.81
N ASN A 290 7.64 27.53 1.57
CA ASN A 290 8.59 28.49 1.01
C ASN A 290 9.76 27.78 0.26
N LYS A 291 10.20 26.62 0.73
CA LYS A 291 11.21 25.82 0.07
C LYS A 291 10.66 25.18 -1.20
N MET A 292 9.44 24.65 -1.13
CA MET A 292 8.76 24.02 -2.27
C MET A 292 8.49 25.05 -3.39
N MET A 293 7.99 26.23 -3.06
CA MET A 293 7.71 27.28 -4.07
C MET A 293 8.95 27.84 -4.75
N ASN A 294 10.12 27.76 -4.12
CA ASN A 294 11.39 28.23 -4.66
C ASN A 294 12.26 27.08 -5.22
N ALA A 295 11.75 25.85 -5.25
CA ALA A 295 12.47 24.73 -5.83
C ALA A 295 12.78 24.97 -7.33
N GLU A 296 13.99 24.65 -7.75
CA GLU A 296 14.37 24.67 -9.18
C GLU A 296 13.68 23.54 -9.93
N ARG A 297 13.45 22.40 -9.27
CA ARG A 297 12.66 21.27 -9.76
C ARG A 297 12.05 20.50 -8.60
N ILE A 298 11.02 19.72 -8.91
CA ILE A 298 10.41 18.75 -8.01
C ILE A 298 10.60 17.36 -8.62
N ILE A 299 11.01 16.38 -7.80
CA ILE A 299 11.08 14.98 -8.20
C ILE A 299 9.97 14.23 -7.44
N ILE A 300 9.18 13.44 -8.13
CA ILE A 300 8.15 12.59 -7.52
C ILE A 300 8.61 11.14 -7.64
N VAL A 301 8.67 10.43 -6.51
CA VAL A 301 9.06 9.01 -6.47
C VAL A 301 7.91 8.17 -5.91
N ALA A 302 7.52 7.13 -6.64
CA ALA A 302 6.42 6.25 -6.25
C ALA A 302 6.44 4.93 -7.01
N CYS A 303 5.52 4.01 -6.66
CA CYS A 303 5.31 2.74 -7.34
C CYS A 303 3.83 2.57 -7.72
N GLY A 304 3.55 1.88 -8.84
CA GLY A 304 2.20 1.48 -9.27
C GLY A 304 1.21 2.64 -9.36
N THR A 305 0.04 2.48 -8.75
CA THR A 305 -1.04 3.49 -8.70
C THR A 305 -0.55 4.85 -8.18
N SER A 306 0.33 4.88 -7.19
CA SER A 306 0.91 6.12 -6.67
C SER A 306 1.84 6.82 -7.68
N TRP A 307 2.52 6.06 -8.54
CA TRP A 307 3.30 6.61 -9.64
C TRP A 307 2.39 7.26 -10.69
N HIS A 308 1.23 6.64 -11.02
CA HIS A 308 0.23 7.27 -11.90
C HIS A 308 -0.33 8.56 -11.30
N ALA A 309 -0.54 8.61 -9.97
CA ALA A 309 -0.92 9.86 -9.30
C ALA A 309 0.19 10.93 -9.40
N GLY A 310 1.44 10.51 -9.36
CA GLY A 310 2.61 11.37 -9.59
C GLY A 310 2.61 12.00 -10.99
N LEU A 311 2.29 11.21 -12.03
CA LEU A 311 2.19 11.74 -13.41
C LEU A 311 1.08 12.78 -13.56
N VAL A 312 -0.05 12.63 -12.88
CA VAL A 312 -1.09 13.69 -12.85
C VAL A 312 -0.56 14.94 -12.16
N ALA A 313 0.16 14.77 -11.03
CA ALA A 313 0.74 15.88 -10.28
C ALA A 313 1.81 16.62 -11.08
N GLU A 314 2.58 15.93 -11.93
CA GLU A 314 3.53 16.54 -12.87
C GLU A 314 2.84 17.57 -13.76
N TYR A 315 1.78 17.17 -14.48
CA TYR A 315 0.99 18.09 -15.31
C TYR A 315 0.47 19.27 -14.50
N MET A 316 -0.10 19.04 -13.32
CA MET A 316 -0.64 20.11 -12.47
C MET A 316 0.44 21.09 -11.99
N ILE A 317 1.56 20.58 -11.49
CA ILE A 317 2.63 21.43 -10.93
C ILE A 317 3.31 22.22 -12.04
N GLU A 318 3.57 21.62 -13.19
CA GLU A 318 4.15 22.32 -14.32
C GLU A 318 3.21 23.39 -14.87
N GLU A 319 1.91 23.11 -14.98
CA GLU A 319 0.93 24.06 -15.48
C GLU A 319 0.70 25.22 -14.51
N PHE A 320 0.43 24.92 -13.22
CA PHE A 320 0.03 25.96 -12.27
C PHE A 320 1.21 26.58 -11.52
N CYS A 321 2.23 25.79 -11.15
CA CYS A 321 3.36 26.28 -10.38
C CYS A 321 4.54 26.74 -11.23
N ARG A 322 4.60 26.35 -12.51
CA ARG A 322 5.72 26.64 -13.43
C ARG A 322 7.07 26.17 -12.85
N ILE A 323 7.08 24.99 -12.23
CA ILE A 323 8.26 24.31 -11.71
C ILE A 323 8.41 23.00 -12.50
N PRO A 324 9.59 22.70 -13.06
CA PRO A 324 9.84 21.42 -13.74
C PRO A 324 9.66 20.24 -12.77
N VAL A 325 9.03 19.16 -13.25
CA VAL A 325 8.79 17.96 -12.47
C VAL A 325 9.36 16.74 -13.19
N GLU A 326 9.96 15.84 -12.43
CA GLU A 326 10.39 14.52 -12.90
C GLU A 326 9.63 13.46 -12.08
N VAL A 327 8.96 12.51 -12.75
CA VAL A 327 8.24 11.43 -12.07
C VAL A 327 8.95 10.10 -12.31
N GLU A 328 9.41 9.48 -11.23
CA GLU A 328 10.29 8.33 -11.29
C GLU A 328 9.67 7.10 -10.62
N TYR A 329 9.87 5.93 -11.21
CA TYR A 329 9.69 4.69 -10.47
C TYR A 329 10.70 4.63 -9.34
N ALA A 330 10.24 4.44 -8.11
CA ALA A 330 11.11 4.43 -6.94
C ALA A 330 12.18 3.34 -7.02
N SER A 331 11.85 2.16 -7.57
CA SER A 331 12.78 1.04 -7.83
C SER A 331 13.92 1.46 -8.75
N GLU A 332 13.64 2.13 -9.86
CA GLU A 332 14.66 2.57 -10.81
C GLU A 332 15.47 3.74 -10.27
N PHE A 333 14.81 4.68 -9.59
CA PHE A 333 15.45 5.85 -9.01
C PHE A 333 16.60 5.49 -8.04
N ARG A 334 16.40 4.50 -7.18
CA ARG A 334 17.39 4.11 -6.17
C ARG A 334 18.67 3.51 -6.76
N TYR A 335 18.60 2.86 -7.94
CA TYR A 335 19.74 2.15 -8.53
C TYR A 335 20.44 2.88 -9.66
N ARG A 336 19.78 3.80 -10.36
CA ARG A 336 20.38 4.51 -11.51
C ARG A 336 21.37 5.61 -11.14
N ASN A 337 21.72 5.82 -9.85
CA ASN A 337 22.54 6.92 -9.36
C ASN A 337 21.99 8.29 -9.79
N PRO A 338 20.81 8.69 -9.35
CA PRO A 338 20.15 9.90 -9.83
C PRO A 338 20.93 11.16 -9.49
N ILE A 339 20.83 12.17 -10.34
CA ILE A 339 21.37 13.50 -10.07
C ILE A 339 20.44 14.19 -9.09
N ILE A 340 20.90 14.39 -7.87
CA ILE A 340 20.17 15.08 -6.81
C ILE A 340 21.05 16.24 -6.33
N ARG A 341 20.45 17.42 -6.24
CA ARG A 341 21.10 18.65 -5.77
C ARG A 341 20.63 18.95 -4.35
N GLU A 342 21.47 19.60 -3.59
CA GLU A 342 21.08 20.16 -2.30
C GLU A 342 19.91 21.13 -2.48
N GLY A 343 18.83 20.94 -1.73
CA GLY A 343 17.61 21.75 -1.84
C GLY A 343 16.60 21.29 -2.90
N ASP A 344 16.89 20.27 -3.72
CA ASP A 344 15.85 19.63 -4.53
C ASP A 344 14.69 19.15 -3.62
N VAL A 345 13.47 19.27 -4.11
CA VAL A 345 12.28 18.78 -3.40
C VAL A 345 11.88 17.42 -3.97
N VAL A 346 11.82 16.42 -3.13
CA VAL A 346 11.37 15.08 -3.50
C VAL A 346 10.03 14.78 -2.82
N ILE A 347 8.99 14.52 -3.61
CA ILE A 347 7.67 14.12 -3.11
C ILE A 347 7.56 12.60 -3.20
N ALA A 348 7.39 11.94 -2.06
CA ALA A 348 7.15 10.51 -1.98
C ALA A 348 5.66 10.23 -1.82
N ILE A 349 5.08 9.41 -2.70
CA ILE A 349 3.68 9.05 -2.65
C ILE A 349 3.55 7.55 -2.35
N SER A 350 2.81 7.21 -1.29
CA SER A 350 2.56 5.81 -0.93
C SER A 350 1.26 5.68 -0.12
N GLN A 351 0.41 4.73 -0.50
CA GLN A 351 -0.80 4.44 0.28
C GLN A 351 -0.44 3.92 1.67
N SER A 352 0.38 2.88 1.76
CA SER A 352 0.78 2.26 3.03
C SER A 352 1.82 3.08 3.79
N GLY A 353 2.62 3.87 3.07
CA GLY A 353 3.81 4.51 3.62
C GLY A 353 4.93 3.55 4.03
N GLU A 354 4.85 2.29 3.57
CA GLU A 354 5.79 1.20 3.90
C GLU A 354 6.39 0.55 2.64
N THR A 355 6.23 1.14 1.45
CA THR A 355 6.78 0.60 0.20
C THR A 355 8.30 0.68 0.24
N ALA A 356 8.97 -0.47 0.17
CA ALA A 356 10.43 -0.58 0.36
C ALA A 356 11.22 0.28 -0.63
N ASP A 357 10.90 0.19 -1.93
CA ASP A 357 11.58 0.99 -2.95
C ASP A 357 11.41 2.48 -2.73
N THR A 358 10.19 2.93 -2.37
CA THR A 358 9.92 4.34 -2.12
C THR A 358 10.68 4.83 -0.88
N LEU A 359 10.73 4.02 0.17
CA LEU A 359 11.50 4.34 1.38
C LEU A 359 13.00 4.47 1.06
N ALA A 360 13.58 3.50 0.37
CA ALA A 360 14.99 3.52 -0.01
C ALA A 360 15.32 4.70 -0.96
N ALA A 361 14.42 5.03 -1.90
CA ALA A 361 14.58 6.17 -2.79
C ALA A 361 14.66 7.50 -2.03
N ILE A 362 13.77 7.70 -1.03
CA ILE A 362 13.81 8.95 -0.23
C ILE A 362 14.98 9.00 0.75
N GLU A 363 15.43 7.86 1.29
CA GLU A 363 16.64 7.80 2.11
C GLU A 363 17.89 8.20 1.30
N LEU A 364 18.00 7.67 0.07
CA LEU A 364 19.04 8.07 -0.87
C LEU A 364 18.97 9.58 -1.18
N ALA A 365 17.78 10.10 -1.50
CA ALA A 365 17.61 11.51 -1.79
C ALA A 365 17.96 12.41 -0.59
N LYS A 366 17.50 12.02 0.60
CA LYS A 366 17.78 12.70 1.86
C LYS A 366 19.29 12.73 2.19
N SER A 367 20.00 11.62 1.96
CA SER A 367 21.45 11.55 2.16
C SER A 367 22.26 12.47 1.25
N LYS A 368 21.67 12.88 0.11
CA LYS A 368 22.24 13.84 -0.84
C LYS A 368 21.75 15.29 -0.63
N GLY A 369 21.02 15.56 0.47
CA GLY A 369 20.59 16.91 0.86
C GLY A 369 19.23 17.35 0.29
N ALA A 370 18.45 16.47 -0.35
CA ALA A 370 17.12 16.78 -0.81
C ALA A 370 16.12 16.98 0.34
N ILE A 371 15.09 17.79 0.09
CA ILE A 371 13.96 17.98 1.00
C ILE A 371 12.88 16.96 0.66
N ILE A 372 12.52 16.11 1.62
CA ILE A 372 11.55 15.04 1.42
C ILE A 372 10.18 15.46 1.93
N ILE A 373 9.15 15.36 1.07
CA ILE A 373 7.73 15.61 1.39
C ILE A 373 6.97 14.30 1.19
N GLY A 374 6.34 13.78 2.25
CA GLY A 374 5.58 12.55 2.21
C GLY A 374 4.09 12.78 1.95
N VAL A 375 3.48 12.01 1.03
CA VAL A 375 2.03 11.91 0.85
C VAL A 375 1.63 10.46 1.12
N CYS A 376 1.13 10.20 2.34
CA CYS A 376 0.81 8.86 2.82
C CYS A 376 -0.62 8.78 3.35
N ASN A 377 -1.20 7.57 3.39
CA ASN A 377 -2.49 7.38 4.03
C ASN A 377 -2.34 6.91 5.49
N VAL A 378 -1.34 6.07 5.78
CA VAL A 378 -1.14 5.51 7.12
C VAL A 378 -0.32 6.47 7.99
N VAL A 379 -0.93 6.92 9.08
CA VAL A 379 -0.29 7.80 10.07
C VAL A 379 0.84 7.05 10.76
N GLY A 380 1.99 7.73 10.92
CA GLY A 380 3.16 7.15 11.59
C GLY A 380 3.92 6.09 10.79
N SER A 381 3.61 5.91 9.49
CA SER A 381 4.35 5.00 8.60
C SER A 381 5.81 5.40 8.40
N SER A 382 6.63 4.46 7.91
CA SER A 382 8.08 4.66 7.75
C SER A 382 8.40 5.83 6.81
N ILE A 383 7.73 5.94 5.66
CA ILE A 383 7.91 7.07 4.75
C ILE A 383 7.52 8.39 5.42
N ALA A 384 6.41 8.41 6.18
CA ALA A 384 5.98 9.61 6.89
C ALA A 384 7.01 10.06 7.95
N ARG A 385 7.62 9.12 8.70
CA ARG A 385 8.65 9.43 9.70
C ARG A 385 9.99 9.85 9.08
N THR A 386 10.35 9.27 7.93
CA THR A 386 11.60 9.60 7.22
C THR A 386 11.54 10.96 6.53
N SER A 387 10.33 11.39 6.13
CA SER A 387 10.08 12.66 5.46
C SER A 387 10.31 13.85 6.39
N HIS A 388 10.75 14.99 5.83
CA HIS A 388 10.91 16.24 6.57
C HIS A 388 9.53 16.88 6.92
N ALA A 389 8.56 16.69 6.02
CA ALA A 389 7.20 17.20 6.13
C ALA A 389 6.27 16.35 5.27
N GLY A 390 4.97 16.55 5.35
CA GLY A 390 4.05 15.81 4.49
C GLY A 390 2.59 16.09 4.75
N SER A 391 1.74 15.33 4.08
CA SER A 391 0.30 15.37 4.26
C SER A 391 -0.27 13.96 4.22
N TYR A 392 -1.11 13.63 5.19
CA TYR A 392 -1.89 12.39 5.15
C TYR A 392 -3.13 12.56 4.28
N THR A 393 -3.51 11.50 3.57
CA THR A 393 -4.71 11.51 2.72
C THR A 393 -6.00 11.34 3.52
N HIS A 394 -5.93 10.73 4.71
CA HIS A 394 -7.10 10.43 5.55
C HIS A 394 -8.22 9.66 4.83
N ALA A 395 -7.86 8.82 3.84
CA ALA A 395 -8.83 8.04 3.07
C ALA A 395 -9.41 6.84 3.85
N GLY A 396 -8.96 6.64 5.09
CA GLY A 396 -9.26 5.43 5.86
C GLY A 396 -8.51 4.20 5.34
N PRO A 397 -8.70 3.03 5.96
CA PRO A 397 -8.04 1.79 5.54
C PRO A 397 -8.50 1.38 4.14
N GLU A 398 -7.57 0.89 3.34
CA GLU A 398 -7.80 0.29 2.03
C GLU A 398 -7.28 -1.14 2.05
N ILE A 399 -8.19 -2.12 1.99
CA ILE A 399 -7.93 -3.55 2.21
C ILE A 399 -7.79 -4.29 0.88
N GLY A 400 -8.62 -3.95 -0.12
CA GLY A 400 -8.50 -4.50 -1.46
C GLY A 400 -7.08 -4.34 -1.99
N VAL A 401 -6.48 -5.41 -2.50
CA VAL A 401 -5.07 -5.39 -2.96
C VAL A 401 -4.88 -4.36 -4.08
N ALA A 402 -5.77 -4.33 -5.07
CA ALA A 402 -5.78 -3.32 -6.11
C ALA A 402 -6.30 -1.99 -5.57
N SER A 403 -5.48 -0.95 -5.56
CA SER A 403 -5.82 0.37 -5.01
C SER A 403 -6.90 1.07 -5.83
N THR A 404 -7.84 1.70 -5.15
CA THR A 404 -8.96 2.46 -5.73
C THR A 404 -9.08 3.85 -5.11
N LYS A 405 -9.60 3.97 -3.88
CA LYS A 405 -9.78 5.24 -3.18
C LYS A 405 -8.45 5.92 -2.82
N ALA A 406 -7.37 5.16 -2.68
CA ALA A 406 -6.06 5.73 -2.45
C ALA A 406 -5.63 6.65 -3.61
N PHE A 407 -5.91 6.27 -4.86
CA PHE A 407 -5.60 7.08 -6.04
C PHE A 407 -6.30 8.44 -6.00
N THR A 408 -7.62 8.46 -5.85
CA THR A 408 -8.40 9.70 -5.81
C THR A 408 -8.06 10.57 -4.59
N ALA A 409 -7.76 9.95 -3.44
CA ALA A 409 -7.31 10.66 -2.26
C ALA A 409 -5.91 11.28 -2.44
N GLN A 410 -4.98 10.56 -3.07
CA GLN A 410 -3.65 11.08 -3.43
C GLN A 410 -3.76 12.27 -4.38
N LEU A 411 -4.57 12.15 -5.44
CA LEU A 411 -4.82 13.25 -6.37
C LEU A 411 -5.41 14.46 -5.66
N THR A 412 -6.36 14.28 -4.75
CA THR A 412 -6.95 15.37 -3.97
C THR A 412 -5.90 16.11 -3.14
N VAL A 413 -5.00 15.38 -2.46
CA VAL A 413 -3.93 16.01 -1.66
C VAL A 413 -2.89 16.68 -2.55
N LEU A 414 -2.50 16.06 -3.66
CA LEU A 414 -1.55 16.62 -4.62
C LEU A 414 -2.09 17.90 -5.27
N SER A 415 -3.40 17.93 -5.60
CA SER A 415 -4.07 19.15 -6.07
C SER A 415 -4.02 20.27 -5.03
N MET A 416 -4.25 19.98 -3.76
CA MET A 416 -4.13 20.97 -2.69
C MET A 416 -2.68 21.47 -2.54
N ILE A 417 -1.68 20.60 -2.60
CA ILE A 417 -0.26 20.97 -2.54
C ILE A 417 0.07 21.91 -3.72
N CYS A 418 -0.33 21.52 -4.93
CA CYS A 418 -0.13 22.30 -6.14
C CYS A 418 -0.74 23.71 -6.01
N LEU A 419 -2.01 23.81 -5.60
CA LEU A 419 -2.71 25.08 -5.45
C LEU A 419 -2.06 25.99 -4.39
N ILE A 420 -1.60 25.45 -3.27
CA ILE A 420 -0.87 26.22 -2.24
C ILE A 420 0.44 26.78 -2.82
N ILE A 421 1.20 25.97 -3.54
CA ILE A 421 2.47 26.41 -4.16
C ILE A 421 2.18 27.49 -5.20
N ALA A 422 1.23 27.25 -6.10
CA ALA A 422 0.88 28.16 -7.18
C ALA A 422 0.40 29.52 -6.67
N GLN A 423 -0.48 29.54 -5.64
CA GLN A 423 -0.94 30.77 -4.99
C GLN A 423 0.23 31.53 -4.36
N LYS A 424 1.07 30.85 -3.57
CA LYS A 424 2.22 31.47 -2.91
C LYS A 424 3.26 31.99 -3.87
N ARG A 425 3.44 31.31 -4.99
CA ARG A 425 4.35 31.70 -6.07
C ARG A 425 3.78 32.84 -6.92
N GLY A 426 2.46 33.07 -6.85
CA GLY A 426 1.77 34.09 -7.67
C GLY A 426 1.65 33.71 -9.15
N THR A 427 1.69 32.42 -9.47
CA THR A 427 1.58 31.91 -10.84
C THR A 427 0.15 31.68 -11.29
N ILE A 428 -0.82 31.73 -10.37
CA ILE A 428 -2.26 31.74 -10.67
C ILE A 428 -2.90 32.99 -10.05
N THR A 429 -3.99 33.47 -10.65
CA THR A 429 -4.77 34.59 -10.10
C THR A 429 -5.60 34.14 -8.90
N ASP A 430 -5.94 35.06 -7.99
CA ASP A 430 -6.83 34.77 -6.86
C ASP A 430 -8.20 34.26 -7.33
N GLN A 431 -8.69 34.73 -8.46
CA GLN A 431 -9.93 34.26 -9.06
C GLN A 431 -9.82 32.79 -9.51
N ALA A 432 -8.77 32.42 -10.22
CA ALA A 432 -8.53 31.03 -10.67
C ALA A 432 -8.33 30.10 -9.47
N PHE A 433 -7.57 30.56 -8.47
CA PHE A 433 -7.42 29.82 -7.21
C PHE A 433 -8.76 29.56 -6.56
N HIS A 434 -9.58 30.58 -6.37
CA HIS A 434 -10.91 30.44 -5.76
C HIS A 434 -11.81 29.49 -6.56
N GLN A 435 -11.82 29.58 -7.89
CA GLN A 435 -12.58 28.67 -8.76
C GLN A 435 -12.15 27.21 -8.56
N MET A 436 -10.85 26.94 -8.44
CA MET A 436 -10.34 25.60 -8.16
C MET A 436 -10.74 25.10 -6.77
N LEU A 437 -10.80 25.96 -5.75
CA LEU A 437 -11.29 25.57 -4.43
C LEU A 437 -12.77 25.15 -4.46
N VAL A 438 -13.61 25.96 -5.13
CA VAL A 438 -15.04 25.64 -5.31
C VAL A 438 -15.20 24.34 -6.08
N GLU A 439 -14.41 24.14 -7.13
CA GLU A 439 -14.45 22.92 -7.92
C GLU A 439 -14.06 21.69 -7.08
N LEU A 440 -12.96 21.75 -6.33
CA LEU A 440 -12.53 20.67 -5.43
C LEU A 440 -13.62 20.29 -4.41
N GLU A 441 -14.33 21.27 -3.86
CA GLU A 441 -15.41 21.03 -2.90
C GLU A 441 -16.58 20.28 -3.52
N THR A 442 -16.81 20.42 -4.83
CA THR A 442 -17.90 19.74 -5.58
C THR A 442 -17.54 18.35 -6.07
N ILE A 443 -16.25 17.98 -6.10
CA ILE A 443 -15.77 16.69 -6.62
C ILE A 443 -16.45 15.49 -5.95
N PRO A 444 -16.64 15.42 -4.62
CA PRO A 444 -17.31 14.29 -3.99
C PRO A 444 -18.70 14.02 -4.57
N ASP A 445 -19.51 15.06 -4.80
CA ASP A 445 -20.85 14.95 -5.32
C ASP A 445 -20.85 14.53 -6.82
N LYS A 446 -19.84 14.97 -7.58
CA LYS A 446 -19.62 14.53 -8.96
C LYS A 446 -19.25 13.05 -9.02
N VAL A 447 -18.37 12.59 -8.14
CA VAL A 447 -18.02 11.17 -8.02
C VAL A 447 -19.24 10.34 -7.63
N GLU A 448 -20.08 10.81 -6.69
CA GLU A 448 -21.32 10.12 -6.31
C GLU A 448 -22.28 9.98 -7.51
N ARG A 449 -22.36 10.99 -8.40
CA ARG A 449 -23.16 10.91 -9.64
C ARG A 449 -22.61 9.83 -10.58
N VAL A 450 -21.29 9.72 -10.74
CA VAL A 450 -20.68 8.68 -11.59
C VAL A 450 -20.91 7.28 -11.02
N LEU A 451 -20.88 7.11 -9.70
CA LEU A 451 -21.17 5.82 -9.05
C LEU A 451 -22.61 5.32 -9.33
N LYS A 452 -23.56 6.21 -9.60
CA LYS A 452 -24.93 5.83 -10.02
C LYS A 452 -24.98 5.14 -11.39
N LEU A 453 -23.89 5.21 -12.17
CA LEU A 453 -23.77 4.50 -13.44
C LEU A 453 -23.32 3.04 -13.28
N ASN A 454 -23.16 2.54 -12.04
CA ASN A 454 -22.68 1.20 -11.73
C ASN A 454 -23.36 0.10 -12.55
N ASP A 455 -24.69 0.10 -12.65
CA ASP A 455 -25.43 -0.93 -13.39
C ASP A 455 -25.20 -0.84 -14.90
N LYS A 456 -25.15 0.37 -15.46
CA LYS A 456 -24.81 0.59 -16.88
C LYS A 456 -23.39 0.09 -17.19
N ILE A 457 -22.43 0.36 -16.31
CA ILE A 457 -21.05 -0.09 -16.48
C ILE A 457 -20.96 -1.61 -16.36
N ARG A 458 -21.77 -2.23 -15.50
CA ARG A 458 -21.87 -3.68 -15.38
C ARG A 458 -22.40 -4.33 -16.69
N GLU A 459 -23.33 -3.72 -17.39
CA GLU A 459 -23.80 -4.18 -18.71
C GLU A 459 -22.69 -4.10 -19.76
N ILE A 460 -21.91 -3.00 -19.77
CA ILE A 460 -20.74 -2.87 -20.65
C ILE A 460 -19.71 -3.99 -20.33
N ALA A 461 -19.42 -4.19 -19.05
CA ALA A 461 -18.49 -5.23 -18.58
C ALA A 461 -18.90 -6.63 -19.06
N PHE A 462 -20.21 -6.94 -19.07
CA PHE A 462 -20.72 -8.22 -19.54
C PHE A 462 -20.35 -8.48 -21.01
N THR A 463 -20.37 -7.45 -21.85
CA THR A 463 -20.00 -7.56 -23.27
C THR A 463 -18.55 -7.90 -23.49
N PHE A 464 -17.67 -7.47 -22.59
CA PHE A 464 -16.21 -7.59 -22.76
C PHE A 464 -15.53 -8.53 -21.76
N LYS A 465 -16.27 -9.28 -20.94
CA LYS A 465 -15.70 -10.13 -19.89
C LYS A 465 -14.79 -11.28 -20.42
N ASP A 466 -15.02 -11.70 -21.66
CA ASP A 466 -14.34 -12.88 -22.23
C ASP A 466 -13.18 -12.52 -23.17
N VAL A 467 -12.92 -11.21 -23.40
CA VAL A 467 -11.78 -10.77 -24.22
C VAL A 467 -10.45 -10.99 -23.50
N SER A 468 -9.36 -11.11 -24.26
CA SER A 468 -8.02 -11.34 -23.73
C SER A 468 -7.15 -10.08 -23.64
N ASN A 469 -7.51 -9.03 -24.38
CA ASN A 469 -6.71 -7.79 -24.45
C ASN A 469 -7.61 -6.56 -24.38
N PHE A 470 -7.04 -5.45 -23.88
CA PHE A 470 -7.65 -4.12 -23.85
C PHE A 470 -6.61 -3.03 -24.12
N LEU A 471 -7.02 -1.98 -24.83
CA LEU A 471 -6.26 -0.73 -24.89
C LEU A 471 -7.00 0.39 -24.16
N TYR A 472 -6.25 1.20 -23.43
CA TYR A 472 -6.73 2.40 -22.75
C TYR A 472 -5.98 3.61 -23.32
N LEU A 473 -6.72 4.61 -23.80
CA LEU A 473 -6.16 5.76 -24.49
C LEU A 473 -6.64 7.07 -23.86
N GLY A 474 -5.70 7.94 -23.52
CA GLY A 474 -5.96 9.28 -22.99
C GLY A 474 -4.94 10.30 -23.49
N ARG A 475 -5.22 11.58 -23.28
CA ARG A 475 -4.27 12.67 -23.57
C ARG A 475 -4.19 13.63 -22.39
N GLY A 476 -3.04 14.33 -22.25
CA GLY A 476 -2.83 15.25 -21.15
C GLY A 476 -3.13 14.60 -19.79
N TYR A 477 -3.92 15.23 -18.96
CA TYR A 477 -4.35 14.69 -17.66
C TYR A 477 -5.01 13.32 -17.72
N ASN A 478 -5.61 12.96 -18.85
CA ASN A 478 -6.28 11.67 -19.03
C ASN A 478 -5.34 10.53 -19.44
N PHE A 479 -4.09 10.80 -19.81
CA PHE A 479 -3.13 9.74 -20.08
C PHE A 479 -2.78 8.91 -18.83
N PRO A 480 -2.40 9.52 -17.69
CA PRO A 480 -2.20 8.75 -16.45
C PRO A 480 -3.45 7.98 -15.99
N VAL A 481 -4.67 8.49 -16.28
CA VAL A 481 -5.93 7.77 -15.99
C VAL A 481 -6.07 6.53 -16.87
N ALA A 482 -5.66 6.61 -18.14
CA ALA A 482 -5.62 5.44 -19.03
C ALA A 482 -4.66 4.36 -18.51
N LEU A 483 -3.48 4.76 -18.02
CA LEU A 483 -2.54 3.84 -17.37
C LEU A 483 -3.17 3.17 -16.13
N GLU A 484 -3.83 3.96 -15.28
CA GLU A 484 -4.47 3.46 -14.07
C GLU A 484 -5.63 2.49 -14.37
N GLY A 485 -6.48 2.81 -15.36
CA GLY A 485 -7.55 1.93 -15.82
C GLY A 485 -7.02 0.59 -16.34
N ALA A 486 -5.96 0.63 -17.16
CA ALA A 486 -5.30 -0.57 -17.66
C ALA A 486 -4.66 -1.39 -16.53
N LEU A 487 -4.04 -0.73 -15.55
CA LEU A 487 -3.48 -1.38 -14.36
C LEU A 487 -4.58 -2.11 -13.58
N LYS A 488 -5.69 -1.44 -13.27
CA LYS A 488 -6.81 -2.06 -12.54
C LYS A 488 -7.33 -3.30 -13.24
N LEU A 489 -7.54 -3.23 -14.55
CA LEU A 489 -8.07 -4.37 -15.29
C LEU A 489 -7.11 -5.57 -15.26
N LYS A 490 -5.81 -5.36 -15.52
CA LYS A 490 -4.83 -6.46 -15.52
C LYS A 490 -4.62 -7.08 -14.14
N GLU A 491 -4.64 -6.28 -13.08
CA GLU A 491 -4.42 -6.75 -11.71
C GLU A 491 -5.48 -7.75 -11.26
N ILE A 492 -6.75 -7.48 -11.53
CA ILE A 492 -7.87 -8.23 -10.93
C ILE A 492 -8.56 -9.20 -11.88
N SER A 493 -8.49 -8.98 -13.20
CA SER A 493 -9.15 -9.84 -14.20
C SER A 493 -8.20 -10.74 -14.96
N TYR A 494 -6.88 -10.47 -14.89
CA TYR A 494 -5.81 -11.15 -15.64
C TYR A 494 -5.92 -10.99 -17.17
N ILE A 495 -6.73 -10.02 -17.63
CA ILE A 495 -6.75 -9.58 -19.02
C ILE A 495 -5.52 -8.72 -19.28
N HIS A 496 -4.82 -8.95 -20.39
CA HIS A 496 -3.73 -8.07 -20.80
C HIS A 496 -4.28 -6.69 -21.17
N ALA A 497 -3.90 -5.65 -20.45
CA ALA A 497 -4.37 -4.29 -20.67
C ALA A 497 -3.21 -3.30 -20.65
N GLU A 498 -3.18 -2.38 -21.61
CA GLU A 498 -2.14 -1.36 -21.73
C GLU A 498 -2.75 0.04 -21.89
N GLY A 499 -2.11 1.02 -21.26
CA GLY A 499 -2.45 2.43 -21.40
C GLY A 499 -1.42 3.17 -22.25
N TYR A 500 -1.87 4.01 -23.18
CA TYR A 500 -0.99 4.84 -24.01
C TYR A 500 -1.51 6.28 -24.13
N PRO A 501 -0.61 7.25 -24.35
CA PRO A 501 -1.03 8.54 -24.89
C PRO A 501 -1.70 8.30 -26.25
N ALA A 502 -2.93 8.80 -26.45
CA ALA A 502 -3.72 8.45 -27.62
C ALA A 502 -3.03 8.73 -28.95
N ALA A 503 -2.15 9.74 -29.01
CA ALA A 503 -1.35 10.01 -30.21
C ALA A 503 -0.30 8.95 -30.51
N GLU A 504 0.30 8.36 -29.44
CA GLU A 504 1.36 7.33 -29.56
C GLU A 504 0.83 6.00 -30.08
N MET A 505 -0.50 5.81 -30.07
CA MET A 505 -1.14 4.64 -30.69
C MET A 505 -0.63 4.43 -32.14
N LYS A 506 -0.40 5.52 -32.89
CA LYS A 506 0.07 5.49 -34.29
C LYS A 506 1.48 4.92 -34.47
N HIS A 507 2.28 4.90 -33.41
CA HIS A 507 3.68 4.51 -33.45
C HIS A 507 3.92 3.05 -33.03
N GLY A 508 2.89 2.20 -33.17
CA GLY A 508 2.99 0.77 -32.89
C GLY A 508 1.66 0.14 -32.46
N PRO A 509 1.05 0.56 -31.34
CA PRO A 509 -0.14 -0.11 -30.78
C PRO A 509 -1.34 -0.20 -31.71
N ILE A 510 -1.46 0.68 -32.71
CA ILE A 510 -2.53 0.65 -33.74
C ILE A 510 -2.53 -0.65 -34.55
N ALA A 511 -1.40 -1.36 -34.60
CA ALA A 511 -1.29 -2.66 -35.28
C ALA A 511 -2.09 -3.77 -34.57
N LEU A 512 -2.42 -3.58 -33.29
CA LEU A 512 -3.19 -4.54 -32.48
C LEU A 512 -4.70 -4.36 -32.64
N ILE A 513 -5.16 -3.28 -33.30
CA ILE A 513 -6.58 -2.95 -33.37
C ILE A 513 -7.26 -3.77 -34.45
N ASP A 514 -8.25 -4.56 -34.03
CA ASP A 514 -9.15 -5.35 -34.87
C ASP A 514 -10.57 -5.34 -34.29
N GLU A 515 -11.45 -6.21 -34.81
CA GLU A 515 -12.85 -6.33 -34.40
C GLU A 515 -13.04 -6.92 -32.99
N GLU A 516 -12.02 -7.56 -32.41
CA GLU A 516 -12.05 -8.20 -31.10
C GLU A 516 -11.39 -7.33 -30.02
N MET A 517 -10.63 -6.29 -30.40
CA MET A 517 -9.90 -5.42 -29.50
C MET A 517 -10.79 -4.28 -28.96
N PRO A 518 -11.19 -4.31 -27.68
CA PRO A 518 -11.82 -3.15 -27.04
C PRO A 518 -10.79 -2.04 -26.79
N VAL A 519 -11.19 -0.82 -27.12
CA VAL A 519 -10.38 0.39 -26.89
C VAL A 519 -11.16 1.35 -26.05
N VAL A 520 -10.68 1.61 -24.83
CA VAL A 520 -11.26 2.59 -23.92
C VAL A 520 -10.63 3.95 -24.15
N PHE A 521 -11.42 4.94 -24.51
CA PHE A 521 -10.98 6.34 -24.60
C PHE A 521 -11.49 7.16 -23.42
N ILE A 522 -10.59 7.91 -22.78
CA ILE A 522 -10.96 8.97 -21.86
C ILE A 522 -10.97 10.27 -22.69
N ALA A 523 -12.18 10.68 -23.10
CA ALA A 523 -12.42 11.68 -24.13
C ALA A 523 -13.29 12.83 -23.60
N THR A 524 -12.82 13.46 -22.54
CA THR A 524 -13.48 14.61 -21.90
C THR A 524 -13.29 15.90 -22.70
N HIS A 525 -14.17 16.87 -22.49
CA HIS A 525 -14.07 18.19 -23.13
C HIS A 525 -12.93 18.98 -22.48
N ASP A 526 -11.71 18.75 -22.94
CA ASP A 526 -10.48 19.47 -22.58
C ASP A 526 -9.81 20.07 -23.83
N GLY A 527 -8.68 20.74 -23.65
CA GLY A 527 -7.92 21.33 -24.74
C GLY A 527 -7.44 20.34 -25.81
N SER A 528 -7.51 19.03 -25.57
CA SER A 528 -7.10 17.97 -26.49
C SER A 528 -8.26 17.25 -27.20
N TYR A 529 -9.51 17.61 -26.91
CA TYR A 529 -10.73 16.92 -27.32
C TYR A 529 -10.77 16.61 -28.83
N GLU A 530 -10.56 17.60 -29.70
CA GLU A 530 -10.56 17.43 -31.17
C GLU A 530 -9.54 16.38 -31.65
N LYS A 531 -8.41 16.28 -30.95
CA LYS A 531 -7.37 15.29 -31.26
C LYS A 531 -7.76 13.90 -30.81
N VAL A 532 -8.46 13.78 -29.69
CA VAL A 532 -9.02 12.50 -29.21
C VAL A 532 -10.10 12.01 -30.17
N VAL A 533 -10.99 12.90 -30.64
CA VAL A 533 -11.99 12.57 -31.66
C VAL A 533 -11.34 11.98 -32.92
N SER A 534 -10.26 12.60 -33.41
CA SER A 534 -9.49 12.07 -34.56
C SER A 534 -8.91 10.68 -34.27
N ASN A 535 -8.39 10.44 -33.07
CA ASN A 535 -7.86 9.13 -32.69
C ASN A 535 -8.99 8.07 -32.61
N ILE A 536 -10.18 8.42 -32.15
CA ILE A 536 -11.36 7.53 -32.18
C ILE A 536 -11.72 7.14 -33.61
N GLN A 537 -11.71 8.10 -34.55
CA GLN A 537 -11.96 7.83 -35.98
C GLN A 537 -10.95 6.85 -36.56
N GLU A 538 -9.68 6.96 -36.19
CA GLU A 538 -8.62 6.06 -36.65
C GLU A 538 -8.81 4.61 -36.15
N VAL A 539 -9.25 4.43 -34.91
CA VAL A 539 -9.60 3.13 -34.33
C VAL A 539 -10.84 2.55 -35.02
N LYS A 540 -11.86 3.36 -35.23
CA LYS A 540 -13.09 2.97 -35.95
C LYS A 540 -12.82 2.54 -37.39
N ALA A 541 -11.91 3.22 -38.10
CA ALA A 541 -11.51 2.87 -39.46
C ALA A 541 -10.89 1.45 -39.55
N ARG A 542 -10.41 0.91 -38.41
CA ARG A 542 -9.86 -0.45 -38.28
C ARG A 542 -10.82 -1.42 -37.59
N LYS A 543 -12.09 -1.01 -37.47
CA LYS A 543 -13.17 -1.77 -36.84
C LYS A 543 -12.99 -2.04 -35.33
N GLY A 544 -12.10 -1.32 -34.65
CA GLY A 544 -11.91 -1.40 -33.20
C GLY A 544 -13.18 -1.04 -32.44
N ARG A 545 -13.43 -1.72 -31.35
CA ARG A 545 -14.61 -1.56 -30.49
C ARG A 545 -14.36 -0.47 -29.44
N VAL A 546 -15.02 0.67 -29.59
CA VAL A 546 -14.77 1.86 -28.79
C VAL A 546 -15.72 1.95 -27.59
N ILE A 547 -15.13 2.05 -26.40
CA ILE A 547 -15.79 2.44 -25.16
C ILE A 547 -15.28 3.85 -24.83
N ALA A 548 -16.16 4.83 -24.73
CA ALA A 548 -15.77 6.22 -24.48
C ALA A 548 -16.30 6.75 -23.16
N VAL A 549 -15.39 7.28 -22.32
CA VAL A 549 -15.74 8.11 -21.16
C VAL A 549 -15.72 9.56 -21.62
N VAL A 550 -16.89 10.21 -21.61
CA VAL A 550 -17.09 11.56 -22.17
C VAL A 550 -17.69 12.50 -21.14
N THR A 551 -17.54 13.80 -21.35
CA THR A 551 -18.26 14.81 -20.57
C THR A 551 -19.76 14.77 -20.91
N GLU A 552 -20.63 14.90 -19.92
CA GLU A 552 -22.08 14.95 -20.09
C GLU A 552 -22.51 15.95 -21.19
N GLY A 553 -23.42 15.50 -22.04
CA GLY A 553 -23.94 16.32 -23.14
C GLY A 553 -23.10 16.33 -24.41
N ASP A 554 -22.02 15.52 -24.47
CA ASP A 554 -21.30 15.28 -25.71
C ASP A 554 -22.22 14.70 -26.78
N LYS A 555 -22.18 15.25 -27.99
CA LYS A 555 -23.06 14.81 -29.10
C LYS A 555 -22.29 14.17 -30.25
N LEU A 556 -20.97 14.29 -30.25
CA LEU A 556 -20.13 13.85 -31.36
C LEU A 556 -19.61 12.43 -31.14
N ILE A 557 -18.95 12.17 -29.99
CA ILE A 557 -18.37 10.88 -29.69
C ILE A 557 -19.42 9.77 -29.55
N PRO A 558 -20.63 10.00 -28.98
CA PRO A 558 -21.70 9.00 -28.96
C PRO A 558 -22.11 8.44 -30.32
N GLN A 559 -21.88 9.16 -31.40
CA GLN A 559 -22.17 8.69 -32.77
C GLN A 559 -21.08 7.73 -33.30
N MET A 560 -19.93 7.70 -32.65
CA MET A 560 -18.75 6.93 -33.07
C MET A 560 -18.42 5.77 -32.13
N ALA A 561 -18.73 5.88 -30.86
CA ALA A 561 -18.44 4.87 -29.86
C ALA A 561 -19.54 3.79 -29.82
N GLU A 562 -19.15 2.56 -29.51
CA GLU A 562 -20.10 1.46 -29.28
C GLU A 562 -20.78 1.62 -27.90
N PHE A 563 -20.01 2.03 -26.92
CA PHE A 563 -20.49 2.34 -25.57
C PHE A 563 -19.99 3.69 -25.09
N VAL A 564 -20.85 4.42 -24.40
CA VAL A 564 -20.55 5.74 -23.87
C VAL A 564 -20.88 5.81 -22.39
N ILE A 565 -19.94 6.31 -21.62
CA ILE A 565 -20.07 6.58 -20.18
C ILE A 565 -19.93 8.09 -19.99
N GLU A 566 -21.02 8.76 -19.66
CA GLU A 566 -21.04 10.21 -19.44
C GLU A 566 -20.65 10.55 -18.00
N ILE A 567 -19.69 11.45 -17.82
CA ILE A 567 -19.29 11.97 -16.50
C ILE A 567 -19.57 13.47 -16.41
N PRO A 568 -19.81 14.02 -15.20
CA PRO A 568 -20.00 15.45 -15.01
C PRO A 568 -18.85 16.27 -15.54
N ALA A 569 -19.12 17.49 -16.01
CA ALA A 569 -18.08 18.45 -16.35
C ALA A 569 -17.23 18.81 -15.12
N VAL A 570 -15.92 18.84 -15.31
CA VAL A 570 -14.92 19.09 -14.27
C VAL A 570 -13.81 19.96 -14.87
N GLN A 571 -13.16 20.81 -14.07
CA GLN A 571 -11.94 21.52 -14.48
C GLN A 571 -10.84 20.52 -14.87
N ASP A 572 -10.13 20.79 -15.97
CA ASP A 572 -9.20 19.84 -16.62
C ASP A 572 -8.25 19.15 -15.64
N ALA A 573 -7.62 19.91 -14.76
CA ALA A 573 -6.67 19.38 -13.77
C ALA A 573 -7.30 18.42 -12.73
N LEU A 574 -8.61 18.48 -12.51
CA LEU A 574 -9.34 17.64 -11.55
C LEU A 574 -10.11 16.50 -12.22
N ILE A 575 -10.17 16.47 -13.58
CA ILE A 575 -10.81 15.39 -14.35
C ILE A 575 -10.33 14.00 -13.89
N PRO A 576 -9.03 13.75 -13.64
CA PRO A 576 -8.54 12.44 -13.25
C PRO A 576 -9.24 11.84 -12.02
N ILE A 577 -9.68 12.68 -11.06
CA ILE A 577 -10.38 12.21 -9.85
C ILE A 577 -11.74 11.60 -10.19
N VAL A 578 -12.40 12.10 -11.23
CA VAL A 578 -13.76 11.69 -11.63
C VAL A 578 -13.71 10.64 -12.74
N SER A 579 -12.83 10.81 -13.73
CA SER A 579 -12.77 9.93 -14.91
C SER A 579 -12.21 8.53 -14.63
N VAL A 580 -11.51 8.33 -13.52
CA VAL A 580 -11.01 7.01 -13.10
C VAL A 580 -12.13 6.10 -12.57
N ILE A 581 -13.19 6.67 -12.00
CA ILE A 581 -14.27 5.92 -11.33
C ILE A 581 -14.93 4.89 -12.26
N PRO A 582 -15.38 5.26 -13.48
CA PRO A 582 -15.97 4.28 -14.39
C PRO A 582 -14.99 3.19 -14.81
N LEU A 583 -13.69 3.47 -14.86
CA LEU A 583 -12.66 2.47 -15.20
C LEU A 583 -12.46 1.46 -14.07
N GLN A 584 -12.50 1.90 -12.82
CA GLN A 584 -12.48 1.03 -11.64
C GLN A 584 -13.70 0.11 -11.61
N LEU A 585 -14.90 0.64 -11.84
CA LEU A 585 -16.15 -0.15 -11.90
C LEU A 585 -16.12 -1.16 -13.06
N LEU A 586 -15.67 -0.74 -14.25
CA LEU A 586 -15.54 -1.63 -15.42
C LEU A 586 -14.62 -2.81 -15.12
N SER A 587 -13.45 -2.53 -14.57
CA SER A 587 -12.46 -3.55 -14.20
C SER A 587 -13.02 -4.51 -13.14
N TYR A 588 -13.67 -3.96 -12.09
CA TYR A 588 -14.31 -4.75 -11.04
C TYR A 588 -15.36 -5.72 -11.59
N HIS A 589 -16.32 -5.22 -12.38
CA HIS A 589 -17.39 -6.06 -12.93
C HIS A 589 -16.88 -7.13 -13.89
N ILE A 590 -15.90 -6.81 -14.76
CA ILE A 590 -15.26 -7.79 -15.63
C ILE A 590 -14.63 -8.90 -14.78
N ALA A 591 -13.87 -8.56 -13.75
CA ALA A 591 -13.18 -9.52 -12.90
C ALA A 591 -14.14 -10.42 -12.13
N VAL A 592 -15.20 -9.87 -11.55
CA VAL A 592 -16.24 -10.63 -10.84
C VAL A 592 -16.94 -11.62 -11.79
N MET A 593 -17.31 -11.18 -13.00
CA MET A 593 -17.95 -12.05 -14.00
C MET A 593 -17.04 -13.16 -14.50
N ARG A 594 -15.72 -12.98 -14.44
CA ARG A 594 -14.70 -13.99 -14.72
C ARG A 594 -14.44 -14.95 -13.55
N GLY A 595 -15.10 -14.74 -12.40
CA GLY A 595 -14.88 -15.53 -11.18
C GLY A 595 -13.53 -15.26 -10.51
N CYS A 596 -12.91 -14.10 -10.77
CA CYS A 596 -11.64 -13.73 -10.17
C CYS A 596 -11.84 -13.20 -8.73
N ASN A 597 -10.87 -13.44 -7.85
CA ASN A 597 -10.85 -12.84 -6.53
C ASN A 597 -10.35 -11.38 -6.62
N VAL A 598 -11.27 -10.43 -6.55
CA VAL A 598 -10.97 -9.00 -6.73
C VAL A 598 -10.29 -8.35 -5.50
N ASP A 599 -10.52 -8.91 -4.31
CA ASP A 599 -9.90 -8.39 -3.08
C ASP A 599 -8.46 -8.90 -2.90
N GLN A 600 -8.21 -10.14 -3.35
CA GLN A 600 -6.92 -10.82 -3.23
C GLN A 600 -6.56 -11.50 -4.56
N PRO A 601 -6.21 -10.72 -5.60
CA PRO A 601 -5.83 -11.27 -6.89
C PRO A 601 -4.51 -12.04 -6.78
N ARG A 602 -4.39 -13.13 -7.53
CA ARG A 602 -3.18 -13.99 -7.51
C ARG A 602 -1.91 -13.20 -7.78
N ASN A 603 -0.81 -13.59 -7.15
CA ASN A 603 0.53 -13.04 -7.34
C ASN A 603 0.67 -11.54 -7.02
N LEU A 604 -0.25 -10.97 -6.24
CA LEU A 604 -0.19 -9.58 -5.80
C LEU A 604 -0.35 -9.47 -4.29
N ALA A 605 0.35 -8.53 -3.71
CA ALA A 605 0.21 -8.13 -2.30
C ALA A 605 -0.14 -6.64 -2.22
N LYS A 606 -0.88 -6.24 -1.17
CA LYS A 606 -1.34 -4.84 -1.00
C LYS A 606 -0.19 -3.84 -0.93
N SER A 607 0.93 -4.22 -0.36
CA SER A 607 2.11 -3.36 -0.24
C SER A 607 3.38 -4.22 -0.28
N VAL A 608 4.37 -3.79 -1.04
CA VAL A 608 5.67 -4.47 -1.17
C VAL A 608 6.64 -3.80 -0.19
N THR A 609 6.99 -4.48 0.90
CA THR A 609 7.87 -3.98 1.96
C THR A 609 9.23 -4.66 1.97
N VAL A 610 9.47 -5.54 1.04
CA VAL A 610 10.76 -6.20 0.80
C VAL A 610 11.06 -6.11 -0.69
N GLU A 611 12.32 -6.17 -1.02
CA GLU A 611 12.81 -6.21 -2.40
C GLU A 611 12.94 -7.63 -2.90
#